data_3477d40a7d62593af0d0debee0c21ef8
#
_entry.id   3477d40a7d62593af0d0debee0c21ef8
#
_cell.length_a   1.000
_cell.length_b   1.000
_cell.length_c   1.000
_cell.angle_alpha   90.00
_cell.angle_beta   90.00
_cell.angle_gamma   90.00
#
_symmetry.space_group_name_H-M   'P 1'
#
loop_
_entity.id
_entity.type
_entity.pdbx_description
1 polymer ?
#
loop_
_entity_poly.entity_id
_entity_poly.type
_entity_poly.pdbx_seq_one_letter_code
_entity_poly.pdbx_strand_id
1 'polypeptide(L)'
;MPRTRIARMAAVAMIAATRCAPPANAVAPPPVDPTRLPAAAPAAPAHPTVQREVCTVGTLGPGETSTQLDGLDLAAAWALTRGAGQRVAVIDTGVAPHRRLPGLIGGGDYVSTGDGTRDCDGHGTLVAGIIAAAPDPVIDRFSGVAPLATVIGIRASSERFAALGDAAGIGDVDTLAKAVRTAADLGASVINISTVACRPARTGLDDRALGAALAYAVEVKNSVVVAAAGNTDEGCGAEGAMIVTPAWYDDYVLTVGSVDARGVASAFTLPGPWVDVAAPGEAVLSLSTVGDAMADTLDGSPLRGTSFAAPVVSGLAALIRSRFPQWTPRQVMDRIKATAHHPPGGRDDLVGDGVVDVLAALTFDVATPRVLSPPAPPLPRLAPVTEPAADAAPAGLRTAIVGTALLLALLLSAVTGRALSRRAPRRGPAALGPD
;
A
#
# COMPACT_ATOMS: atom_id res chain seq x y z
N MET A 1 -50.45 -35.07 1.34
CA MET A 1 -49.96 -33.97 2.19
C MET A 1 -48.52 -34.15 2.73
N PRO A 2 -47.68 -35.09 2.32
CA PRO A 2 -46.28 -35.17 2.80
C PRO A 2 -45.27 -34.34 1.93
N ARG A 3 -45.57 -34.04 0.66
CA ARG A 3 -44.59 -33.36 -0.24
C ARG A 3 -44.34 -31.88 0.05
N THR A 4 -45.32 -31.18 0.62
CA THR A 4 -45.19 -29.74 0.97
C THR A 4 -44.39 -29.49 2.24
N ARG A 5 -44.29 -30.46 3.14
CA ARG A 5 -43.48 -30.35 4.37
C ARG A 5 -41.98 -30.55 4.08
N ILE A 6 -41.65 -31.44 3.15
CA ILE A 6 -40.26 -31.69 2.73
C ILE A 6 -39.67 -30.48 1.99
N ALA A 7 -40.47 -29.83 1.11
CA ALA A 7 -40.01 -28.63 0.39
C ALA A 7 -39.81 -27.42 1.33
N ARG A 8 -40.60 -27.28 2.39
CA ARG A 8 -40.42 -26.23 3.41
C ARG A 8 -39.21 -26.47 4.31
N MET A 9 -38.93 -27.72 4.67
CA MET A 9 -37.71 -28.07 5.42
C MET A 9 -36.44 -27.89 4.61
N ALA A 10 -36.44 -28.20 3.30
CA ALA A 10 -35.30 -27.96 2.42
C ALA A 10 -35.01 -26.46 2.22
N ALA A 11 -36.07 -25.63 2.08
CA ALA A 11 -35.90 -24.19 1.97
C ALA A 11 -35.36 -23.52 3.24
N VAL A 12 -35.83 -23.97 4.42
CA VAL A 12 -35.33 -23.46 5.71
C VAL A 12 -33.89 -23.94 5.98
N ALA A 13 -33.52 -25.16 5.59
CA ALA A 13 -32.15 -25.66 5.70
C ALA A 13 -31.19 -24.90 4.77
N MET A 14 -31.63 -24.50 3.55
CA MET A 14 -30.81 -23.74 2.63
C MET A 14 -30.60 -22.28 3.10
N ILE A 15 -31.60 -21.65 3.73
CA ILE A 15 -31.49 -20.31 4.34
C ILE A 15 -30.62 -20.33 5.61
N ALA A 16 -30.65 -21.41 6.39
CA ALA A 16 -29.81 -21.57 7.56
C ALA A 16 -28.34 -21.84 7.18
N ALA A 17 -28.06 -22.57 6.08
CA ALA A 17 -26.72 -22.82 5.59
C ALA A 17 -26.01 -21.58 5.07
N THR A 18 -26.74 -20.59 4.52
CA THR A 18 -26.16 -19.31 4.07
C THR A 18 -25.82 -18.36 5.24
N ARG A 19 -26.28 -18.61 6.47
CA ARG A 19 -25.95 -17.79 7.64
C ARG A 19 -24.80 -18.33 8.50
N CYS A 20 -24.28 -19.50 8.19
CA CYS A 20 -23.19 -20.14 8.93
C CYS A 20 -21.87 -20.25 8.11
N ALA A 21 -21.67 -19.39 7.10
CA ALA A 21 -20.31 -19.20 6.62
C ALA A 21 -19.52 -18.57 7.79
N PRO A 22 -18.45 -19.21 8.29
CA PRO A 22 -17.59 -18.55 9.26
C PRO A 22 -17.17 -17.21 8.65
N PRO A 23 -17.07 -16.13 9.44
CA PRO A 23 -16.48 -14.90 8.95
C PRO A 23 -15.14 -15.28 8.33
N ALA A 24 -14.88 -14.81 7.11
CA ALA A 24 -13.55 -14.91 6.54
C ALA A 24 -12.63 -14.28 7.61
N ASN A 25 -11.78 -15.09 8.24
CA ASN A 25 -10.83 -14.59 9.23
C ASN A 25 -9.95 -13.58 8.48
N ALA A 26 -10.20 -12.30 8.69
CA ALA A 26 -9.31 -11.26 8.22
C ALA A 26 -7.94 -11.58 8.80
N VAL A 27 -6.93 -11.64 7.95
CA VAL A 27 -5.55 -11.84 8.40
C VAL A 27 -5.14 -10.57 9.11
N ALA A 28 -4.87 -10.68 10.41
CA ALA A 28 -4.42 -9.56 11.23
C ALA A 28 -2.97 -9.81 11.68
N PRO A 29 -2.18 -8.74 11.88
CA PRO A 29 -0.84 -8.89 12.42
C PRO A 29 -0.89 -9.52 13.83
N PRO A 30 0.19 -10.22 14.24
CA PRO A 30 0.29 -10.68 15.61
C PRO A 30 0.32 -9.51 16.58
N PRO A 31 -0.18 -9.67 17.82
CA PRO A 31 -0.06 -8.65 18.86
C PRO A 31 1.40 -8.24 19.04
N VAL A 32 1.64 -6.93 19.18
CA VAL A 32 2.99 -6.40 19.40
C VAL A 32 3.49 -6.81 20.79
N ASP A 33 4.67 -7.44 20.81
CA ASP A 33 5.40 -7.83 22.02
C ASP A 33 6.69 -7.02 22.11
N PRO A 34 6.78 -6.01 23.00
CA PRO A 34 7.98 -5.18 23.15
C PRO A 34 9.26 -5.97 23.49
N THR A 35 9.14 -7.18 24.05
CA THR A 35 10.30 -8.02 24.37
C THR A 35 10.97 -8.60 23.13
N ARG A 36 10.29 -8.54 21.97
CA ARG A 36 10.81 -8.95 20.65
C ARG A 36 11.61 -7.86 19.96
N LEU A 37 11.69 -6.66 20.53
CA LEU A 37 12.48 -5.58 19.94
C LEU A 37 13.93 -6.02 19.70
N PRO A 38 14.47 -5.93 18.46
CA PRO A 38 15.86 -6.26 18.21
C PRO A 38 16.81 -5.50 19.13
N ALA A 39 17.88 -6.13 19.59
CA ALA A 39 18.91 -5.44 20.37
C ALA A 39 19.55 -4.31 19.54
N ALA A 40 19.93 -3.21 20.21
CA ALA A 40 20.74 -2.19 19.57
C ALA A 40 22.13 -2.76 19.25
N ALA A 41 22.47 -2.77 17.96
CA ALA A 41 23.76 -3.27 17.48
C ALA A 41 24.18 -2.48 16.22
N PRO A 42 25.47 -2.36 15.94
CA PRO A 42 25.93 -1.85 14.66
C PRO A 42 25.31 -2.63 13.50
N ALA A 43 24.95 -1.94 12.42
CA ALA A 43 24.45 -2.57 11.22
C ALA A 43 25.53 -3.48 10.63
N ALA A 44 25.17 -4.71 10.34
CA ALA A 44 26.04 -5.69 9.70
C ALA A 44 25.19 -6.77 9.01
N PRO A 45 25.68 -7.39 7.92
CA PRO A 45 25.00 -8.52 7.29
C PRO A 45 24.95 -9.72 8.26
N ALA A 46 23.83 -10.47 8.23
CA ALA A 46 23.66 -11.66 9.05
C ALA A 46 24.65 -12.77 8.69
N HIS A 47 25.07 -12.82 7.42
CA HIS A 47 26.04 -13.79 6.87
C HIS A 47 27.00 -13.07 5.92
N PRO A 48 28.19 -13.62 5.67
CA PRO A 48 29.07 -13.12 4.62
C PRO A 48 28.37 -13.07 3.27
N THR A 49 28.46 -11.94 2.58
CA THR A 49 27.80 -11.71 1.30
C THR A 49 28.82 -11.45 0.20
N VAL A 50 28.41 -11.69 -1.03
CA VAL A 50 29.18 -11.39 -2.24
C VAL A 50 28.31 -10.66 -3.24
N GLN A 51 28.90 -9.71 -3.95
CA GLN A 51 28.24 -9.10 -5.11
C GLN A 51 28.24 -10.11 -6.25
N ARG A 52 27.03 -10.39 -6.79
CA ARG A 52 26.81 -11.38 -7.85
C ARG A 52 26.63 -10.76 -9.23
N GLU A 53 26.11 -9.57 -9.27
CA GLU A 53 25.78 -8.86 -10.50
C GLU A 53 26.40 -7.45 -10.48
N VAL A 54 26.61 -6.89 -11.66
CA VAL A 54 27.00 -5.48 -11.79
C VAL A 54 25.92 -4.57 -11.26
N CYS A 55 26.34 -3.44 -10.71
CA CYS A 55 25.38 -2.46 -10.18
C CYS A 55 24.53 -1.88 -11.30
N THR A 56 23.25 -1.68 -10.99
CA THR A 56 22.28 -1.08 -11.89
C THR A 56 22.55 0.40 -12.08
N VAL A 57 22.33 0.89 -13.28
CA VAL A 57 22.43 2.31 -13.61
C VAL A 57 21.06 2.82 -14.03
N GLY A 58 20.54 3.78 -13.28
CA GLY A 58 19.37 4.55 -13.69
C GLY A 58 19.75 5.51 -14.82
N THR A 59 18.94 5.55 -15.88
CA THR A 59 19.16 6.42 -17.04
C THR A 59 17.95 7.30 -17.29
N LEU A 60 18.15 8.43 -17.96
CA LEU A 60 17.10 9.34 -18.41
C LEU A 60 16.79 9.06 -19.88
N GLY A 61 15.52 8.71 -20.17
CA GLY A 61 15.05 8.53 -21.53
C GLY A 61 14.93 9.85 -22.30
N PRO A 62 14.85 9.80 -23.63
CA PRO A 62 14.58 11.00 -24.43
C PRO A 62 13.11 11.42 -24.26
N GLY A 63 12.85 12.62 -23.78
CA GLY A 63 11.49 13.15 -23.63
C GLY A 63 11.39 14.43 -22.81
N GLU A 64 10.18 14.98 -22.71
CA GLU A 64 9.89 16.06 -21.78
C GLU A 64 9.95 15.52 -20.34
N THR A 65 10.63 16.24 -19.47
CA THR A 65 10.80 15.87 -18.06
C THR A 65 9.58 16.33 -17.23
N SER A 66 8.39 15.81 -17.53
CA SER A 66 7.30 15.86 -16.56
C SER A 66 7.61 14.89 -15.43
N THR A 67 7.25 15.25 -14.21
CA THR A 67 7.49 14.41 -13.04
C THR A 67 6.16 14.01 -12.38
N GLN A 68 6.17 12.88 -11.71
CA GLN A 68 5.05 12.44 -10.87
C GLN A 68 4.67 13.49 -9.80
N LEU A 69 5.53 14.45 -9.52
CA LEU A 69 5.33 15.47 -8.50
C LEU A 69 4.64 16.75 -9.01
N ASP A 70 4.48 16.90 -10.33
CA ASP A 70 3.97 18.14 -10.96
C ASP A 70 2.57 18.56 -10.50
N GLY A 71 1.73 17.59 -10.13
CA GLY A 71 0.35 17.83 -9.66
C GLY A 71 0.20 18.12 -8.16
N LEU A 72 1.29 18.21 -7.37
CA LEU A 72 1.24 18.25 -5.91
C LEU A 72 1.26 19.66 -5.29
N ASP A 73 1.16 20.73 -6.08
CA ASP A 73 1.22 22.12 -5.60
C ASP A 73 2.42 22.42 -4.66
N LEU A 74 3.57 21.79 -4.93
CA LEU A 74 4.76 21.89 -4.07
C LEU A 74 5.25 23.32 -3.91
N ALA A 75 5.11 24.17 -4.91
CA ALA A 75 5.51 25.58 -4.82
C ALA A 75 4.74 26.32 -3.72
N ALA A 76 3.44 26.09 -3.61
CA ALA A 76 2.61 26.66 -2.55
C ALA A 76 2.94 26.05 -1.18
N ALA A 77 3.17 24.74 -1.12
CA ALA A 77 3.59 24.06 0.09
C ALA A 77 4.94 24.58 0.62
N TRP A 78 5.90 24.83 -0.27
CA TRP A 78 7.23 25.36 0.09
C TRP A 78 7.23 26.82 0.55
N ALA A 79 6.19 27.58 0.28
CA ALA A 79 5.99 28.88 0.90
C ALA A 79 5.70 28.75 2.42
N LEU A 80 5.22 27.58 2.87
CA LEU A 80 4.92 27.30 4.26
C LEU A 80 6.07 26.59 4.96
N THR A 81 6.66 25.58 4.32
CA THR A 81 7.79 24.79 4.84
C THR A 81 8.42 23.97 3.74
N ARG A 82 9.73 23.64 3.88
CA ARG A 82 10.49 22.77 2.97
C ARG A 82 11.06 21.54 3.68
N GLY A 83 10.59 21.22 4.89
CA GLY A 83 11.06 20.07 5.65
C GLY A 83 12.34 20.29 6.47
N ALA A 84 12.75 21.54 6.68
CA ALA A 84 13.97 21.84 7.44
C ALA A 84 13.94 21.24 8.84
N GLY A 85 15.10 20.72 9.28
CA GLY A 85 15.27 20.09 10.59
C GLY A 85 14.73 18.66 10.70
N GLN A 86 14.09 18.13 9.64
CA GLN A 86 13.61 16.75 9.63
C GLN A 86 14.68 15.80 9.10
N ARG A 87 14.72 14.58 9.67
CA ARG A 87 15.54 13.48 9.21
C ARG A 87 14.64 12.38 8.69
N VAL A 88 14.84 11.99 7.43
CA VAL A 88 14.08 10.91 6.80
C VAL A 88 15.00 9.73 6.57
N ALA A 89 14.76 8.63 7.27
CA ALA A 89 15.48 7.39 7.00
C ALA A 89 14.86 6.69 5.78
N VAL A 90 15.70 6.32 4.84
CA VAL A 90 15.37 5.49 3.67
C VAL A 90 15.93 4.10 3.95
N ILE A 91 15.06 3.15 4.32
CA ILE A 91 15.39 1.74 4.50
C ILE A 91 15.13 1.05 3.17
N ASP A 92 16.20 0.79 2.40
CA ASP A 92 16.10 0.38 1.02
C ASP A 92 17.39 -0.34 0.56
N THR A 93 17.77 -0.24 -0.70
CA THR A 93 18.98 -0.80 -1.29
C THR A 93 20.24 0.03 -1.01
N GLY A 94 20.14 1.06 -0.18
CA GLY A 94 21.15 2.07 0.10
C GLY A 94 20.77 3.41 -0.54
N VAL A 95 21.60 4.45 -0.32
CA VAL A 95 21.44 5.76 -0.95
C VAL A 95 22.81 6.26 -1.41
N ALA A 96 23.02 6.37 -2.71
CA ALA A 96 24.29 6.86 -3.25
C ALA A 96 24.46 8.37 -2.97
N PRO A 97 25.70 8.86 -2.71
CA PRO A 97 25.99 10.27 -2.64
C PRO A 97 25.61 10.97 -3.95
N HIS A 98 24.89 12.07 -3.83
CA HIS A 98 24.46 12.90 -4.94
C HIS A 98 24.49 14.37 -4.53
N ARG A 99 24.92 15.31 -5.41
CA ARG A 99 25.01 16.74 -5.04
C ARG A 99 23.67 17.35 -4.61
N ARG A 100 22.55 16.76 -5.04
CA ARG A 100 21.18 17.18 -4.67
C ARG A 100 20.67 16.52 -3.38
N LEU A 101 21.49 15.72 -2.70
CA LEU A 101 21.25 15.20 -1.36
C LEU A 101 22.31 15.71 -0.38
N PRO A 102 22.41 17.03 -0.18
CA PRO A 102 23.42 17.59 0.72
C PRO A 102 23.19 17.11 2.15
N GLY A 103 24.26 16.65 2.80
CA GLY A 103 24.14 16.17 4.17
C GLY A 103 23.57 14.76 4.32
N LEU A 104 23.63 13.93 3.27
CA LEU A 104 23.33 12.50 3.36
C LEU A 104 24.10 11.86 4.52
N ILE A 105 23.39 11.14 5.38
CA ILE A 105 23.96 10.45 6.55
C ILE A 105 23.96 8.95 6.28
N GLY A 106 25.09 8.29 6.50
CA GLY A 106 25.15 6.83 6.54
C GLY A 106 24.47 6.30 7.79
N GLY A 107 23.44 5.48 7.61
CA GLY A 107 22.64 4.88 8.68
C GLY A 107 22.94 3.42 8.95
N GLY A 108 23.78 2.78 8.11
CA GLY A 108 24.21 1.39 8.27
C GLY A 108 23.95 0.52 7.05
N ASP A 109 24.71 -0.57 6.96
CA ASP A 109 24.66 -1.52 5.85
C ASP A 109 24.46 -2.94 6.40
N TYR A 110 23.31 -3.54 6.08
CA TYR A 110 22.97 -4.93 6.40
C TYR A 110 23.23 -5.90 5.25
N VAL A 111 23.71 -5.37 4.11
CA VAL A 111 24.02 -6.16 2.92
C VAL A 111 25.51 -6.43 2.80
N SER A 112 26.36 -5.47 3.20
CA SER A 112 27.82 -5.56 3.11
C SER A 112 28.50 -4.83 4.28
N THR A 113 29.74 -4.40 4.10
CA THR A 113 30.55 -3.72 5.12
C THR A 113 30.55 -2.20 4.96
N GLY A 114 29.49 -1.64 4.40
CA GLY A 114 29.35 -0.20 4.18
C GLY A 114 28.67 0.53 5.34
N ASP A 115 28.30 1.76 5.07
CA ASP A 115 27.56 2.63 5.99
C ASP A 115 26.13 2.96 5.52
N GLY A 116 25.66 2.33 4.42
CA GLY A 116 24.36 2.60 3.81
C GLY A 116 24.37 3.66 2.71
N THR A 117 25.53 4.29 2.45
CA THR A 117 25.70 5.29 1.36
C THR A 117 26.14 4.66 0.04
N ARG A 118 26.00 3.34 -0.09
CA ARG A 118 26.25 2.58 -1.30
C ARG A 118 24.96 1.97 -1.80
N ASP A 119 24.59 2.28 -3.02
CA ASP A 119 23.38 1.76 -3.67
C ASP A 119 23.78 1.09 -5.00
N CYS A 120 23.86 -0.24 -4.99
CA CYS A 120 24.21 -1.02 -6.19
C CYS A 120 22.97 -1.38 -7.03
N ASP A 121 21.81 -1.32 -6.44
CA ASP A 121 20.53 -1.64 -7.07
C ASP A 121 19.85 -0.40 -7.69
N GLY A 122 20.19 0.80 -7.18
CA GLY A 122 19.70 2.09 -7.68
C GLY A 122 18.37 2.55 -7.11
N HIS A 123 17.60 1.64 -6.49
CA HIS A 123 16.24 1.93 -6.06
C HIS A 123 16.18 2.92 -4.89
N GLY A 124 16.99 2.75 -3.85
CA GLY A 124 16.97 3.63 -2.68
C GLY A 124 17.43 5.05 -2.98
N THR A 125 18.31 5.25 -3.96
CA THR A 125 18.73 6.60 -4.42
C THR A 125 17.59 7.33 -5.12
N LEU A 126 16.81 6.61 -5.96
CA LEU A 126 15.60 7.13 -6.58
C LEU A 126 14.56 7.54 -5.50
N VAL A 127 14.34 6.68 -4.53
CA VAL A 127 13.44 6.94 -3.38
C VAL A 127 13.89 8.18 -2.60
N ALA A 128 15.17 8.28 -2.27
CA ALA A 128 15.74 9.43 -1.56
C ALA A 128 15.57 10.75 -2.34
N GLY A 129 15.72 10.69 -3.67
CA GLY A 129 15.51 11.84 -4.56
C GLY A 129 14.08 12.35 -4.52
N ILE A 130 13.08 11.47 -4.56
CA ILE A 130 11.66 11.86 -4.44
C ILE A 130 11.39 12.54 -3.09
N ILE A 131 12.00 12.07 -2.01
CA ILE A 131 11.83 12.65 -0.68
C ILE A 131 12.47 14.04 -0.60
N ALA A 132 13.77 14.18 -0.98
CA ALA A 132 14.57 15.30 -0.51
C ALA A 132 15.57 15.89 -1.53
N ALA A 133 15.47 15.57 -2.83
CA ALA A 133 16.36 16.19 -3.80
C ALA A 133 16.27 17.71 -3.74
N ALA A 134 17.39 18.39 -3.53
CA ALA A 134 17.46 19.83 -3.61
C ALA A 134 17.16 20.31 -5.03
N PRO A 135 16.41 21.43 -5.22
CA PRO A 135 16.13 21.98 -6.54
C PRO A 135 17.39 22.49 -7.21
N ASP A 136 17.46 22.33 -8.53
CA ASP A 136 18.48 22.93 -9.37
C ASP A 136 17.83 23.56 -10.62
N PRO A 137 17.25 24.75 -10.49
CA PRO A 137 16.45 25.40 -11.54
C PRO A 137 17.27 25.80 -12.77
N VAL A 138 18.60 25.70 -12.71
CA VAL A 138 19.47 25.95 -13.85
C VAL A 138 19.50 24.75 -14.80
N ILE A 139 19.34 23.53 -14.24
CA ILE A 139 19.46 22.29 -14.99
C ILE A 139 18.09 21.71 -15.34
N ASP A 140 17.19 21.66 -14.36
CA ASP A 140 15.86 21.04 -14.53
C ASP A 140 14.81 21.65 -13.58
N ARG A 141 13.59 21.10 -13.65
CA ARG A 141 12.46 21.51 -12.80
C ARG A 141 12.21 20.56 -11.63
N PHE A 142 12.97 19.46 -11.53
CA PHE A 142 12.77 18.46 -10.49
C PHE A 142 13.24 18.97 -9.14
N SER A 143 12.52 18.55 -8.10
CA SER A 143 12.91 18.67 -6.68
C SER A 143 12.18 17.60 -5.89
N GLY A 144 12.79 17.12 -4.83
CA GLY A 144 12.07 16.27 -3.87
C GLY A 144 10.95 17.03 -3.15
N VAL A 145 10.04 16.30 -2.53
CA VAL A 145 8.87 16.88 -1.82
C VAL A 145 9.31 17.75 -0.64
N ALA A 146 10.33 17.34 0.12
CA ALA A 146 10.85 18.03 1.29
C ALA A 146 12.36 18.37 1.12
N PRO A 147 12.72 19.33 0.24
CA PRO A 147 14.10 19.53 -0.23
C PRO A 147 15.08 20.06 0.82
N LEU A 148 14.62 20.38 2.03
CA LEU A 148 15.48 20.76 3.17
C LEU A 148 15.50 19.68 4.28
N ALA A 149 14.88 18.52 4.05
CA ALA A 149 15.04 17.37 4.92
C ALA A 149 16.41 16.71 4.69
N THR A 150 16.95 16.11 5.75
CA THR A 150 18.18 15.33 5.69
C THR A 150 17.85 13.86 5.52
N VAL A 151 18.48 13.20 4.56
CA VAL A 151 18.31 11.76 4.32
C VAL A 151 19.29 10.96 5.18
N ILE A 152 18.82 9.87 5.78
CA ILE A 152 19.63 8.81 6.39
C ILE A 152 19.49 7.58 5.52
N GLY A 153 20.53 7.17 4.82
CA GLY A 153 20.55 5.97 3.96
C GLY A 153 20.83 4.72 4.81
N ILE A 154 19.93 3.74 4.79
CA ILE A 154 20.12 2.43 5.42
C ILE A 154 19.97 1.36 4.35
N ARG A 155 21.02 0.61 4.12
CA ARG A 155 21.03 -0.49 3.16
C ARG A 155 20.55 -1.77 3.84
N ALA A 156 19.29 -2.15 3.60
CA ALA A 156 18.66 -3.31 4.21
C ALA A 156 18.45 -4.48 3.23
N SER A 157 18.49 -4.21 1.92
CA SER A 157 18.26 -5.21 0.88
C SER A 157 19.12 -4.98 -0.35
N SER A 158 19.28 -6.01 -1.18
CA SER A 158 19.90 -5.93 -2.51
C SER A 158 19.58 -7.18 -3.33
N GLU A 159 19.20 -6.99 -4.57
CA GLU A 159 19.09 -8.06 -5.57
C GLU A 159 20.46 -8.39 -6.20
N ARG A 160 21.43 -7.48 -6.11
CA ARG A 160 22.77 -7.61 -6.69
C ARG A 160 23.77 -8.34 -5.80
N PHE A 161 23.40 -8.58 -4.52
CA PHE A 161 24.19 -9.30 -3.52
C PHE A 161 23.45 -10.55 -3.08
N ALA A 162 24.20 -11.58 -2.72
CA ALA A 162 23.66 -12.80 -2.12
C ALA A 162 24.56 -13.28 -0.98
N ALA A 163 24.02 -14.09 -0.07
CA ALA A 163 24.81 -14.80 0.91
C ALA A 163 25.77 -15.79 0.20
N LEU A 164 26.90 -16.02 0.80
CA LEU A 164 27.90 -16.93 0.21
C LEU A 164 27.30 -18.34 0.06
N GLY A 165 27.23 -18.81 -1.18
CA GLY A 165 26.64 -20.12 -1.51
C GLY A 165 25.10 -20.08 -1.78
N ASP A 166 24.46 -18.95 -1.70
CA ASP A 166 23.04 -18.76 -2.01
C ASP A 166 22.87 -18.05 -3.37
N ALA A 167 21.68 -18.19 -3.94
CA ALA A 167 21.26 -17.50 -5.17
C ALA A 167 20.24 -16.39 -4.92
N ALA A 168 19.60 -16.37 -3.75
CA ALA A 168 18.61 -15.36 -3.39
C ALA A 168 19.28 -14.00 -3.07
N GLY A 169 18.60 -12.91 -3.37
CA GLY A 169 18.97 -11.56 -2.93
C GLY A 169 19.05 -11.45 -1.40
N ILE A 170 19.60 -10.35 -0.92
CA ILE A 170 19.66 -10.02 0.50
C ILE A 170 18.46 -9.17 0.89
N GLY A 171 17.87 -9.47 2.02
CA GLY A 171 16.75 -8.75 2.62
C GLY A 171 15.71 -9.73 3.17
N ASP A 172 15.46 -9.63 4.45
CA ASP A 172 14.44 -10.38 5.16
C ASP A 172 13.77 -9.52 6.23
N VAL A 173 12.72 -10.07 6.84
CA VAL A 173 11.92 -9.36 7.83
C VAL A 173 12.71 -9.07 9.11
N ASP A 174 13.63 -9.93 9.49
CA ASP A 174 14.49 -9.72 10.67
C ASP A 174 15.50 -8.60 10.43
N THR A 175 16.06 -8.51 9.23
CA THR A 175 16.93 -7.43 8.78
C THR A 175 16.15 -6.11 8.77
N LEU A 176 14.92 -6.11 8.24
CA LEU A 176 14.05 -4.93 8.24
C LEU A 176 13.74 -4.47 9.68
N ALA A 177 13.45 -5.39 10.60
CA ALA A 177 13.22 -5.06 12.01
C ALA A 177 14.42 -4.35 12.65
N LYS A 178 15.65 -4.83 12.38
CA LYS A 178 16.89 -4.19 12.85
C LYS A 178 17.10 -2.82 12.21
N ALA A 179 16.83 -2.68 10.91
CA ALA A 179 16.94 -1.42 10.17
C ALA A 179 15.97 -0.36 10.70
N VAL A 180 14.69 -0.73 10.97
CA VAL A 180 13.71 0.16 11.59
C VAL A 180 14.19 0.60 12.98
N ARG A 181 14.69 -0.33 13.82
CA ARG A 181 15.27 0.02 15.12
C ARG A 181 16.42 1.00 14.97
N THR A 182 17.33 0.77 14.06
CA THR A 182 18.50 1.64 13.81
C THR A 182 18.06 3.02 13.33
N ALA A 183 17.12 3.11 12.36
CA ALA A 183 16.57 4.38 11.89
C ALA A 183 15.99 5.21 13.02
N ALA A 184 15.21 4.57 13.91
CA ALA A 184 14.59 5.20 15.05
C ALA A 184 15.65 5.68 16.08
N ASP A 185 16.68 4.88 16.34
CA ASP A 185 17.77 5.24 17.26
C ASP A 185 18.68 6.36 16.71
N LEU A 186 18.82 6.48 15.39
CA LEU A 186 19.48 7.61 14.72
C LEU A 186 18.65 8.89 14.73
N GLY A 187 17.45 8.86 15.28
CA GLY A 187 16.58 10.03 15.43
C GLY A 187 15.91 10.43 14.12
N ALA A 188 15.58 9.46 13.25
CA ALA A 188 14.74 9.70 12.10
C ALA A 188 13.35 10.17 12.58
N SER A 189 12.89 11.31 12.09
CA SER A 189 11.54 11.79 12.35
C SER A 189 10.50 11.14 11.41
N VAL A 190 10.97 10.65 10.26
CA VAL A 190 10.19 9.86 9.31
C VAL A 190 11.04 8.67 8.87
N ILE A 191 10.43 7.51 8.74
CA ILE A 191 11.05 6.28 8.24
C ILE A 191 10.28 5.86 6.99
N ASN A 192 10.96 5.83 5.85
CA ASN A 192 10.42 5.33 4.58
C ASN A 192 10.86 3.89 4.37
N ILE A 193 9.90 3.00 4.08
CA ILE A 193 10.10 1.60 3.77
C ILE A 193 9.45 1.33 2.40
N SER A 194 10.26 1.29 1.35
CA SER A 194 9.76 1.06 -0.01
C SER A 194 9.83 -0.41 -0.44
N THR A 195 10.02 -1.31 0.51
CA THR A 195 10.06 -2.76 0.31
C THR A 195 8.98 -3.45 1.12
N VAL A 196 8.40 -4.53 0.59
CA VAL A 196 7.40 -5.34 1.27
C VAL A 196 7.76 -6.82 1.17
N ALA A 197 7.38 -7.60 2.18
CA ALA A 197 7.41 -9.06 2.10
C ALA A 197 5.97 -9.58 2.05
N CYS A 198 5.66 -10.35 0.99
CA CYS A 198 4.36 -10.94 0.77
C CYS A 198 4.42 -12.46 0.98
N ARG A 199 3.48 -13.00 1.75
CA ARG A 199 3.35 -14.45 1.96
C ARG A 199 1.87 -14.85 2.00
N PRO A 200 1.50 -16.00 1.41
CA PRO A 200 0.18 -16.57 1.65
C PRO A 200 -0.04 -16.79 3.14
N ALA A 201 -1.18 -16.36 3.68
CA ALA A 201 -1.48 -16.44 5.11
C ALA A 201 -1.35 -17.86 5.69
N ARG A 202 -1.64 -18.88 4.87
CA ARG A 202 -1.50 -20.30 5.25
C ARG A 202 -0.06 -20.73 5.53
N THR A 203 0.95 -20.02 5.02
CA THR A 203 2.37 -20.37 5.24
C THR A 203 2.93 -19.76 6.51
N GLY A 204 2.24 -18.76 7.06
CA GLY A 204 2.70 -17.98 8.20
C GLY A 204 3.95 -17.14 7.89
N LEU A 205 4.18 -16.16 8.71
CA LEU A 205 5.40 -15.33 8.73
C LEU A 205 5.62 -14.91 10.18
N ASP A 206 6.82 -15.12 10.72
CA ASP A 206 7.18 -14.58 12.04
C ASP A 206 7.84 -13.22 11.84
N ASP A 207 7.06 -12.16 11.96
CA ASP A 207 7.50 -10.77 11.87
C ASP A 207 7.29 -9.99 13.18
N ARG A 208 7.15 -10.70 14.30
CA ARG A 208 6.93 -10.07 15.62
C ARG A 208 8.05 -9.13 16.03
N ALA A 209 9.28 -9.40 15.62
CA ALA A 209 10.41 -8.49 15.84
C ALA A 209 10.22 -7.17 15.08
N LEU A 210 9.68 -7.24 13.85
CA LEU A 210 9.35 -6.05 13.07
C LEU A 210 8.20 -5.27 13.70
N GLY A 211 7.13 -5.94 14.14
CA GLY A 211 6.04 -5.28 14.87
C GLY A 211 6.52 -4.53 16.11
N ALA A 212 7.43 -5.15 16.89
CA ALA A 212 8.04 -4.49 18.05
C ALA A 212 8.91 -3.28 17.67
N ALA A 213 9.65 -3.35 16.55
CA ALA A 213 10.48 -2.25 16.07
C ALA A 213 9.64 -1.08 15.55
N LEU A 214 8.52 -1.37 14.84
CA LEU A 214 7.57 -0.37 14.37
C LEU A 214 6.90 0.37 15.54
N ALA A 215 6.39 -0.36 16.54
CA ALA A 215 5.84 0.23 17.74
C ALA A 215 6.87 1.09 18.50
N TYR A 216 8.10 0.61 18.62
CA TYR A 216 9.19 1.36 19.22
C TYR A 216 9.49 2.67 18.46
N ALA A 217 9.54 2.63 17.14
CA ALA A 217 9.75 3.80 16.30
C ALA A 217 8.66 4.86 16.51
N VAL A 218 7.39 4.43 16.52
CA VAL A 218 6.24 5.33 16.60
C VAL A 218 6.02 5.83 18.03
N GLU A 219 6.00 4.94 19.02
CA GLU A 219 5.57 5.27 20.39
C GLU A 219 6.70 5.77 21.28
N VAL A 220 7.92 5.29 21.06
CA VAL A 220 9.08 5.63 21.91
C VAL A 220 9.95 6.69 21.25
N LYS A 221 10.19 6.57 19.94
CA LYS A 221 11.11 7.46 19.21
C LYS A 221 10.40 8.58 18.45
N ASN A 222 9.08 8.61 18.48
CA ASN A 222 8.26 9.66 17.85
C ASN A 222 8.52 9.77 16.34
N SER A 223 8.72 8.65 15.64
CA SER A 223 8.93 8.57 14.19
C SER A 223 7.62 8.26 13.46
N VAL A 224 7.34 8.94 12.35
CA VAL A 224 6.29 8.52 11.40
C VAL A 224 6.86 7.42 10.53
N VAL A 225 6.18 6.29 10.41
CA VAL A 225 6.59 5.19 9.50
C VAL A 225 5.65 5.17 8.30
N VAL A 226 6.24 5.20 7.11
CA VAL A 226 5.52 5.15 5.82
C VAL A 226 6.02 3.95 5.04
N ALA A 227 5.11 3.15 4.49
CA ALA A 227 5.48 1.99 3.69
C ALA A 227 4.71 1.91 2.36
N ALA A 228 5.30 1.23 1.39
CA ALA A 228 4.64 0.86 0.15
C ALA A 228 3.55 -0.20 0.39
N ALA A 229 2.46 -0.15 -0.38
CA ALA A 229 1.39 -1.16 -0.30
C ALA A 229 1.78 -2.51 -0.92
N GLY A 230 2.79 -2.52 -1.79
CA GLY A 230 3.21 -3.66 -2.60
C GLY A 230 2.64 -3.63 -4.02
N ASN A 231 3.25 -4.42 -4.90
CA ASN A 231 2.90 -4.50 -6.31
C ASN A 231 2.44 -5.92 -6.67
N THR A 232 1.35 -6.04 -7.44
CA THR A 232 0.78 -7.34 -7.82
C THR A 232 1.67 -8.14 -8.77
N ASP A 233 2.54 -7.48 -9.54
CA ASP A 233 3.48 -8.07 -10.49
C ASP A 233 4.81 -8.53 -9.84
N GLU A 234 5.03 -8.26 -8.56
CA GLU A 234 6.25 -8.63 -7.81
C GLU A 234 6.06 -9.83 -6.87
N GLY A 235 5.23 -10.79 -7.25
CA GLY A 235 4.99 -12.01 -6.46
C GLY A 235 4.01 -11.86 -5.30
N CYS A 236 3.44 -10.67 -5.09
CA CYS A 236 2.41 -10.40 -4.10
C CYS A 236 0.97 -10.72 -4.58
N GLY A 237 0.77 -11.07 -5.85
CA GLY A 237 -0.54 -11.27 -6.48
C GLY A 237 -1.13 -12.68 -6.35
N ALA A 238 -0.73 -13.49 -5.36
CA ALA A 238 -1.26 -14.85 -5.19
C ALA A 238 -2.74 -14.85 -4.78
N GLU A 239 -3.50 -15.84 -5.26
CA GLU A 239 -4.90 -16.01 -4.83
C GLU A 239 -5.00 -16.33 -3.33
N GLY A 240 -5.96 -15.69 -2.65
CA GLY A 240 -6.29 -15.91 -1.25
C GLY A 240 -5.77 -14.83 -0.30
N ALA A 241 -5.94 -15.05 0.99
CA ALA A 241 -5.49 -14.13 2.03
C ALA A 241 -3.96 -14.06 2.09
N MET A 242 -3.43 -12.85 2.07
CA MET A 242 -1.98 -12.56 2.07
C MET A 242 -1.58 -11.85 3.36
N ILE A 243 -0.38 -12.16 3.85
CA ILE A 243 0.37 -11.34 4.79
C ILE A 243 1.21 -10.38 3.95
N VAL A 244 1.07 -9.09 4.19
CA VAL A 244 1.84 -8.03 3.52
C VAL A 244 2.51 -7.18 4.60
N THR A 245 3.76 -7.48 4.91
CA THR A 245 4.49 -6.78 5.98
C THR A 245 5.53 -5.82 5.38
N PRO A 246 5.71 -4.61 5.94
CA PRO A 246 5.16 -4.08 7.20
C PRO A 246 3.73 -3.52 7.11
N ALA A 247 3.12 -3.43 5.93
CA ALA A 247 1.86 -2.75 5.65
C ALA A 247 0.70 -3.19 6.57
N TRP A 248 0.60 -4.47 6.94
CA TRP A 248 -0.47 -4.97 7.80
C TRP A 248 -0.43 -4.51 9.26
N TYR A 249 0.69 -3.87 9.70
CA TYR A 249 0.77 -3.21 11.01
C TYR A 249 0.16 -1.80 10.99
N ASP A 250 -1.09 -1.71 10.58
CA ASP A 250 -1.88 -0.50 10.32
C ASP A 250 -1.85 0.53 11.48
N ASP A 251 -1.76 0.07 12.72
CA ASP A 251 -1.63 0.94 13.89
C ASP A 251 -0.31 1.76 13.93
N TYR A 252 0.72 1.34 13.20
CA TYR A 252 2.07 1.90 13.27
C TYR A 252 2.60 2.38 11.93
N VAL A 253 1.99 1.97 10.83
CA VAL A 253 2.49 2.23 9.48
C VAL A 253 1.42 2.96 8.68
N LEU A 254 1.80 4.05 8.01
CA LEU A 254 0.99 4.69 6.99
C LEU A 254 1.32 4.06 5.63
N THR A 255 0.43 3.25 5.13
CA THR A 255 0.64 2.46 3.92
C THR A 255 0.13 3.17 2.66
N VAL A 256 0.95 3.18 1.61
CA VAL A 256 0.73 4.01 0.42
C VAL A 256 0.54 3.17 -0.83
N GLY A 257 -0.64 3.31 -1.44
CA GLY A 257 -0.96 2.86 -2.79
C GLY A 257 -0.42 3.79 -3.87
N SER A 258 -0.45 3.36 -5.13
CA SER A 258 -0.01 4.16 -6.27
C SER A 258 -1.17 4.65 -7.12
N VAL A 259 -1.03 5.89 -7.63
CA VAL A 259 -1.92 6.45 -8.65
C VAL A 259 -1.14 7.00 -9.84
N ASP A 260 -1.81 7.11 -10.99
CA ASP A 260 -1.32 7.81 -12.17
C ASP A 260 -1.43 9.35 -12.00
N ALA A 261 -0.97 10.11 -12.98
CA ALA A 261 -1.03 11.58 -12.99
C ALA A 261 -2.46 12.18 -12.96
N ARG A 262 -3.50 11.35 -13.18
CA ARG A 262 -4.92 11.74 -13.10
C ARG A 262 -5.56 11.36 -11.78
N GLY A 263 -4.80 10.77 -10.85
CA GLY A 263 -5.28 10.27 -9.57
C GLY A 263 -6.04 8.94 -9.67
N VAL A 264 -5.93 8.22 -10.79
CA VAL A 264 -6.52 6.88 -10.94
C VAL A 264 -5.57 5.85 -10.34
N ALA A 265 -6.11 4.91 -9.57
CA ALA A 265 -5.32 3.84 -8.96
C ALA A 265 -4.52 3.07 -10.02
N SER A 266 -3.22 2.91 -9.78
CA SER A 266 -2.33 2.13 -10.65
C SER A 266 -2.70 0.66 -10.62
N ALA A 267 -2.76 0.02 -11.80
CA ALA A 267 -3.18 -1.37 -11.95
C ALA A 267 -2.29 -2.37 -11.20
N PHE A 268 -1.08 -1.99 -10.88
CA PHE A 268 -0.13 -2.81 -10.14
C PHE A 268 -0.24 -2.66 -8.60
N THR A 269 -0.97 -1.68 -8.08
CA THR A 269 -1.15 -1.55 -6.62
C THR A 269 -1.75 -2.82 -6.05
N LEU A 270 -1.11 -3.40 -5.05
CA LEU A 270 -1.65 -4.53 -4.31
C LEU A 270 -2.79 -4.06 -3.41
N PRO A 271 -4.04 -4.48 -3.71
CA PRO A 271 -5.19 -4.03 -2.93
C PRO A 271 -5.23 -4.70 -1.56
N GLY A 272 -5.64 -3.95 -0.55
CA GLY A 272 -5.88 -4.52 0.77
C GLY A 272 -6.36 -3.51 1.80
N PRO A 273 -6.93 -4.00 2.90
CA PRO A 273 -7.46 -3.13 3.97
C PRO A 273 -6.37 -2.30 4.66
N TRP A 274 -5.10 -2.67 4.47
CA TRP A 274 -3.94 -1.96 4.98
C TRP A 274 -3.57 -0.70 4.20
N VAL A 275 -4.15 -0.45 3.01
CA VAL A 275 -3.85 0.76 2.24
C VAL A 275 -4.52 1.95 2.90
N ASP A 276 -3.76 2.94 3.35
CA ASP A 276 -4.27 4.13 4.03
C ASP A 276 -4.56 5.29 3.09
N VAL A 277 -3.60 5.58 2.20
CA VAL A 277 -3.67 6.67 1.22
C VAL A 277 -2.96 6.26 -0.07
N ALA A 278 -3.06 7.09 -1.10
CA ALA A 278 -2.31 6.90 -2.32
C ALA A 278 -1.58 8.18 -2.74
N ALA A 279 -0.49 7.99 -3.49
CA ALA A 279 0.29 9.08 -4.07
C ALA A 279 0.78 8.70 -5.48
N PRO A 280 1.24 9.65 -6.31
CA PRO A 280 1.76 9.36 -7.64
C PRO A 280 2.98 8.43 -7.59
N GLY A 281 2.91 7.30 -8.31
CA GLY A 281 3.96 6.31 -8.41
C GLY A 281 4.17 5.77 -9.84
N GLU A 282 3.70 6.52 -10.85
CA GLU A 282 3.93 6.28 -12.27
C GLU A 282 4.65 7.47 -12.91
N ALA A 283 5.27 7.25 -14.07
CA ALA A 283 6.07 8.27 -14.77
C ALA A 283 7.10 8.94 -13.85
N VAL A 284 7.80 8.13 -13.08
CA VAL A 284 8.71 8.58 -12.03
C VAL A 284 9.99 9.13 -12.63
N LEU A 285 10.38 10.32 -12.18
CA LEU A 285 11.69 10.93 -12.40
C LEU A 285 12.37 11.14 -11.04
N SER A 286 13.64 10.77 -10.92
CA SER A 286 14.42 11.01 -9.70
C SER A 286 15.93 10.99 -9.95
N LEU A 287 16.72 10.84 -8.88
CA LEU A 287 18.19 10.90 -8.92
C LEU A 287 18.78 9.56 -9.35
N SER A 288 19.76 9.58 -10.24
CA SER A 288 20.56 8.40 -10.60
C SER A 288 21.66 8.13 -9.56
N THR A 289 22.13 6.90 -9.50
CA THR A 289 23.31 6.51 -8.71
C THR A 289 24.63 6.91 -9.36
N VAL A 290 24.62 7.36 -10.61
CA VAL A 290 25.83 7.68 -11.38
C VAL A 290 25.98 9.19 -11.55
N GLY A 291 27.03 9.72 -10.95
CA GLY A 291 27.33 11.15 -11.00
C GLY A 291 26.18 12.00 -10.40
N ASP A 292 25.89 13.12 -11.06
CA ASP A 292 24.79 14.02 -10.68
C ASP A 292 23.62 13.94 -11.68
N ALA A 293 23.41 12.77 -12.28
CA ALA A 293 22.41 12.54 -13.31
C ALA A 293 21.01 12.30 -12.72
N MET A 294 20.00 12.42 -13.57
CA MET A 294 18.62 12.03 -13.31
C MET A 294 18.33 10.66 -13.96
N ALA A 295 17.26 10.01 -13.50
CA ALA A 295 16.79 8.77 -14.08
C ALA A 295 15.25 8.70 -14.07
N ASP A 296 14.70 8.16 -15.14
CA ASP A 296 13.28 7.76 -15.30
C ASP A 296 13.14 6.27 -15.67
N THR A 297 14.29 5.60 -15.84
CA THR A 297 14.36 4.16 -16.09
C THR A 297 15.40 3.50 -15.20
N LEU A 298 15.18 2.23 -14.88
CA LEU A 298 16.12 1.35 -14.19
C LEU A 298 16.19 0.03 -14.97
N ASP A 299 17.40 -0.44 -15.31
CA ASP A 299 17.60 -1.59 -16.19
C ASP A 299 16.78 -1.52 -17.50
N GLY A 300 16.62 -0.31 -18.06
CA GLY A 300 15.87 -0.06 -19.29
C GLY A 300 14.34 -0.10 -19.15
N SER A 301 13.82 -0.32 -17.95
CA SER A 301 12.39 -0.30 -17.66
C SER A 301 11.96 1.05 -17.06
N PRO A 302 10.82 1.63 -17.49
CA PRO A 302 10.28 2.83 -16.88
C PRO A 302 10.03 2.66 -15.39
N LEU A 303 10.34 3.69 -14.60
CA LEU A 303 10.14 3.67 -13.16
C LEU A 303 8.65 3.75 -12.81
N ARG A 304 8.16 2.75 -12.09
CA ARG A 304 6.79 2.70 -11.55
C ARG A 304 6.74 1.79 -10.34
N GLY A 305 5.84 2.05 -9.40
CA GLY A 305 5.65 1.20 -8.23
C GLY A 305 5.09 1.95 -7.03
N THR A 306 4.44 1.25 -6.12
CA THR A 306 4.06 1.78 -4.81
C THR A 306 5.28 2.19 -4.00
N SER A 307 6.45 1.62 -4.31
CA SER A 307 7.75 1.99 -3.75
C SER A 307 8.19 3.42 -4.09
N PHE A 308 7.66 4.01 -5.16
CA PHE A 308 7.88 5.42 -5.54
C PHE A 308 6.74 6.34 -5.09
N ALA A 309 5.57 5.80 -4.74
CA ALA A 309 4.48 6.56 -4.12
C ALA A 309 4.75 6.80 -2.62
N ALA A 310 5.27 5.82 -1.89
CA ALA A 310 5.60 5.93 -0.47
C ALA A 310 6.55 7.11 -0.14
N PRO A 311 7.64 7.37 -0.90
CA PRO A 311 8.51 8.52 -0.63
C PRO A 311 7.83 9.88 -0.83
N VAL A 312 6.81 10.00 -1.66
CA VAL A 312 6.00 11.23 -1.76
C VAL A 312 5.34 11.52 -0.42
N VAL A 313 4.72 10.51 0.18
CA VAL A 313 4.07 10.62 1.50
C VAL A 313 5.09 10.81 2.63
N SER A 314 6.27 10.18 2.53
CA SER A 314 7.36 10.42 3.49
C SER A 314 7.86 11.86 3.45
N GLY A 315 7.99 12.45 2.26
CA GLY A 315 8.28 13.85 2.10
C GLY A 315 7.19 14.76 2.68
N LEU A 316 5.91 14.43 2.43
CA LEU A 316 4.78 15.14 3.03
C LEU A 316 4.80 15.06 4.55
N ALA A 317 5.05 13.89 5.13
CA ALA A 317 5.20 13.72 6.57
C ALA A 317 6.33 14.60 7.14
N ALA A 318 7.46 14.71 6.42
CA ALA A 318 8.56 15.60 6.81
C ALA A 318 8.16 17.08 6.73
N LEU A 319 7.39 17.50 5.71
CA LEU A 319 6.84 18.86 5.64
C LEU A 319 5.93 19.14 6.84
N ILE A 320 5.00 18.24 7.16
CA ILE A 320 4.07 18.39 8.30
C ILE A 320 4.85 18.48 9.62
N ARG A 321 5.81 17.60 9.85
CA ARG A 321 6.62 17.61 11.07
C ARG A 321 7.49 18.85 11.22
N SER A 322 7.97 19.41 10.10
CA SER A 322 8.70 20.70 10.12
C SER A 322 7.79 21.88 10.49
N ARG A 323 6.54 21.86 10.03
CA ARG A 323 5.57 22.91 10.30
C ARG A 323 4.92 22.80 11.68
N PHE A 324 4.68 21.56 12.13
CA PHE A 324 3.98 21.24 13.38
C PHE A 324 4.85 20.28 14.25
N PRO A 325 6.00 20.76 14.77
CA PRO A 325 6.99 19.91 15.42
C PRO A 325 6.49 19.23 16.72
N GLN A 326 5.40 19.74 17.29
CA GLN A 326 4.78 19.18 18.50
C GLN A 326 3.82 18.01 18.21
N TRP A 327 3.49 17.74 16.95
CA TRP A 327 2.55 16.66 16.61
C TRP A 327 3.19 15.28 16.77
N THR A 328 2.40 14.37 17.31
CA THR A 328 2.77 12.95 17.39
C THR A 328 2.74 12.30 16.02
N PRO A 329 3.41 11.15 15.83
CA PRO A 329 3.34 10.41 14.56
C PRO A 329 1.90 10.08 14.15
N ARG A 330 1.05 9.67 15.10
CA ARG A 330 -0.37 9.36 14.83
C ARG A 330 -1.13 10.60 14.33
N GLN A 331 -0.91 11.76 14.95
CA GLN A 331 -1.52 13.01 14.48
C GLN A 331 -1.08 13.40 13.07
N VAL A 332 0.18 13.11 12.70
CA VAL A 332 0.67 13.33 11.33
C VAL A 332 -0.02 12.35 10.36
N MET A 333 -0.07 11.06 10.68
CA MET A 333 -0.73 10.05 9.87
C MET A 333 -2.23 10.34 9.70
N ASP A 334 -2.93 10.64 10.79
CA ASP A 334 -4.37 11.00 10.77
C ASP A 334 -4.61 12.25 9.93
N ARG A 335 -3.70 13.23 9.98
CA ARG A 335 -3.77 14.44 9.17
C ARG A 335 -3.68 14.12 7.69
N ILE A 336 -2.73 13.31 7.27
CA ILE A 336 -2.55 12.92 5.86
C ILE A 336 -3.82 12.23 5.37
N LYS A 337 -4.35 11.28 6.14
CA LYS A 337 -5.60 10.57 5.82
C LYS A 337 -6.80 11.52 5.73
N ALA A 338 -6.98 12.39 6.71
CA ALA A 338 -8.14 13.28 6.79
C ALA A 338 -8.17 14.38 5.72
N THR A 339 -7.03 14.70 5.11
CA THR A 339 -6.93 15.74 4.06
C THR A 339 -6.77 15.17 2.66
N ALA A 340 -6.73 13.86 2.51
CA ALA A 340 -6.67 13.20 1.21
C ALA A 340 -7.94 13.49 0.37
N HIS A 341 -7.81 13.44 -0.95
CA HIS A 341 -8.95 13.52 -1.86
C HIS A 341 -9.70 12.18 -1.85
N HIS A 342 -10.75 12.10 -1.04
CA HIS A 342 -11.51 10.88 -0.83
C HIS A 342 -12.20 10.37 -2.10
N PRO A 343 -12.16 9.05 -2.38
CA PRO A 343 -12.94 8.46 -3.45
C PRO A 343 -14.45 8.71 -3.26
N PRO A 344 -15.25 8.82 -4.35
CA PRO A 344 -16.70 9.06 -4.25
C PRO A 344 -17.46 8.01 -3.42
N GLY A 345 -16.95 6.78 -3.38
CA GLY A 345 -17.51 5.67 -2.60
C GLY A 345 -17.05 5.60 -1.14
N GLY A 346 -16.20 6.53 -0.71
CA GLY A 346 -15.48 6.45 0.56
C GLY A 346 -14.17 5.66 0.42
N ARG A 347 -13.58 5.21 1.52
CA ARG A 347 -12.34 4.43 1.54
C ARG A 347 -12.45 3.15 0.70
N ASP A 348 -11.41 2.82 -0.05
CA ASP A 348 -11.28 1.55 -0.78
C ASP A 348 -9.90 0.90 -0.57
N ASP A 349 -9.75 -0.34 -1.07
CA ASP A 349 -8.54 -1.13 -0.86
C ASP A 349 -7.36 -0.76 -1.80
N LEU A 350 -7.51 0.17 -2.74
CA LEU A 350 -6.47 0.58 -3.67
C LEU A 350 -5.84 1.94 -3.32
N VAL A 351 -6.67 2.88 -2.88
CA VAL A 351 -6.25 4.24 -2.56
C VAL A 351 -6.50 4.63 -1.09
N GLY A 352 -7.05 3.73 -0.29
CA GLY A 352 -7.36 3.99 1.11
C GLY A 352 -8.34 5.15 1.28
N ASP A 353 -8.00 6.12 2.12
CA ASP A 353 -8.78 7.34 2.32
C ASP A 353 -8.67 8.32 1.13
N GLY A 354 -7.79 8.05 0.16
CA GLY A 354 -7.70 8.80 -1.08
C GLY A 354 -6.30 9.26 -1.44
N VAL A 355 -6.22 10.07 -2.50
CA VAL A 355 -4.96 10.64 -2.99
C VAL A 355 -4.53 11.79 -2.09
N VAL A 356 -3.27 11.81 -1.67
CA VAL A 356 -2.75 12.84 -0.76
C VAL A 356 -2.85 14.24 -1.35
N ASP A 357 -3.25 15.22 -0.53
CA ASP A 357 -3.24 16.64 -0.82
C ASP A 357 -2.18 17.32 0.06
N VAL A 358 -1.05 17.68 -0.57
CA VAL A 358 0.10 18.26 0.14
C VAL A 358 -0.25 19.61 0.75
N LEU A 359 -0.96 20.44 0.02
CA LEU A 359 -1.29 21.80 0.50
C LEU A 359 -2.38 21.76 1.59
N ALA A 360 -3.43 20.96 1.41
CA ALA A 360 -4.46 20.80 2.43
C ALA A 360 -3.88 20.25 3.74
N ALA A 361 -2.96 19.28 3.66
CA ALA A 361 -2.31 18.73 4.84
C ALA A 361 -1.50 19.78 5.63
N LEU A 362 -0.98 20.81 4.96
CA LEU A 362 -0.22 21.86 5.59
C LEU A 362 -1.06 23.08 6.03
N THR A 363 -2.23 23.33 5.44
CA THR A 363 -2.98 24.59 5.62
C THR A 363 -4.25 24.44 6.45
N PHE A 364 -4.82 23.26 6.54
CA PHE A 364 -6.08 23.06 7.26
C PHE A 364 -5.89 23.36 8.75
N ASP A 365 -6.67 24.29 9.28
CA ASP A 365 -6.58 24.68 10.69
C ASP A 365 -7.29 23.65 11.56
N VAL A 366 -6.53 22.83 12.30
CA VAL A 366 -7.09 21.86 13.27
C VAL A 366 -7.53 22.57 14.57
N ALA A 367 -7.27 23.89 14.66
CA ALA A 367 -7.48 24.66 15.88
C ALA A 367 -8.95 25.00 16.19
N THR A 368 -9.87 24.67 15.31
CA THR A 368 -11.29 24.72 15.65
C THR A 368 -11.84 23.29 15.73
N PRO A 369 -12.07 22.72 16.93
CA PRO A 369 -13.02 21.64 17.00
C PRO A 369 -14.26 22.17 16.27
N ARG A 370 -14.69 21.52 15.20
CA ARG A 370 -16.03 21.78 14.66
C ARG A 370 -16.93 21.58 15.87
N VAL A 371 -17.34 22.69 16.50
CA VAL A 371 -18.48 22.68 17.38
C VAL A 371 -19.56 22.18 16.45
N LEU A 372 -19.87 20.88 16.54
CA LEU A 372 -21.04 20.33 15.90
C LEU A 372 -22.14 21.24 16.38
N SER A 373 -22.63 22.10 15.50
CA SER A 373 -23.81 22.89 15.80
C SER A 373 -24.80 21.89 16.39
N PRO A 374 -25.37 22.17 17.58
CA PRO A 374 -26.33 21.24 18.16
C PRO A 374 -27.31 20.86 17.06
N PRO A 375 -27.70 19.59 16.95
CA PRO A 375 -28.57 19.14 15.88
C PRO A 375 -29.72 20.12 15.82
N ALA A 376 -30.01 20.64 14.63
CA ALA A 376 -31.12 21.59 14.43
C ALA A 376 -32.35 21.02 15.12
N PRO A 377 -33.10 21.82 15.90
CA PRO A 377 -34.27 21.31 16.55
C PRO A 377 -35.11 20.60 15.51
N PRO A 378 -35.68 19.43 15.83
CA PRO A 378 -36.47 18.67 14.87
C PRO A 378 -37.50 19.61 14.27
N LEU A 379 -37.50 19.72 12.95
CA LEU A 379 -38.54 20.47 12.22
C LEU A 379 -39.91 19.98 12.75
N PRO A 380 -40.85 20.88 13.05
CA PRO A 380 -42.17 20.48 13.49
C PRO A 380 -42.71 19.49 12.44
N ARG A 381 -43.03 18.28 12.88
CA ARG A 381 -43.65 17.29 12.01
C ARG A 381 -44.94 17.91 11.50
N LEU A 382 -44.97 18.28 10.23
CA LEU A 382 -46.21 18.55 9.54
C LEU A 382 -47.05 17.30 9.71
N ALA A 383 -48.27 17.47 10.20
CA ALA A 383 -49.25 16.38 10.30
C ALA A 383 -49.34 15.70 8.94
N PRO A 384 -49.34 14.36 8.87
CA PRO A 384 -49.44 13.69 7.58
C PRO A 384 -50.72 14.17 6.90
N VAL A 385 -50.56 14.72 5.70
CA VAL A 385 -51.67 14.93 4.79
C VAL A 385 -52.23 13.54 4.51
N THR A 386 -53.43 13.25 4.98
CA THR A 386 -54.16 12.02 4.64
C THR A 386 -54.44 12.07 3.15
N GLU A 387 -53.58 11.44 2.35
CA GLU A 387 -53.96 11.10 0.97
C GLU A 387 -55.18 10.16 1.01
N PRO A 388 -56.18 10.37 0.14
CA PRO A 388 -57.27 9.43 0.02
C PRO A 388 -56.70 8.07 -0.39
N ALA A 389 -57.12 7.01 0.31
CA ALA A 389 -56.69 5.65 0.07
C ALA A 389 -56.87 5.29 -1.40
N ALA A 390 -55.75 5.11 -2.10
CA ALA A 390 -55.75 4.48 -3.40
C ALA A 390 -56.15 3.02 -3.22
N ASP A 391 -57.17 2.57 -3.93
CA ASP A 391 -57.71 1.22 -3.90
C ASP A 391 -56.57 0.19 -4.03
N ALA A 392 -56.42 -0.64 -3.03
CA ALA A 392 -55.44 -1.71 -3.01
C ALA A 392 -55.75 -2.71 -4.13
N ALA A 393 -54.93 -2.79 -5.13
CA ALA A 393 -54.97 -3.85 -6.13
C ALA A 393 -54.87 -5.23 -5.42
N PRO A 394 -55.69 -6.21 -5.82
CA PRO A 394 -55.80 -7.48 -5.12
C PRO A 394 -54.46 -8.21 -5.07
N ALA A 395 -54.03 -8.63 -3.90
CA ALA A 395 -52.77 -9.30 -3.59
C ALA A 395 -52.53 -10.61 -4.38
N GLY A 396 -53.50 -11.07 -5.16
CA GLY A 396 -53.42 -12.28 -5.99
C GLY A 396 -52.55 -12.15 -7.26
N LEU A 397 -52.34 -10.94 -7.82
CA LEU A 397 -51.68 -10.78 -9.11
C LEU A 397 -50.16 -10.93 -8.99
N ARG A 398 -49.53 -10.52 -7.91
CA ARG A 398 -48.08 -10.66 -7.67
C ARG A 398 -47.67 -12.11 -7.41
N THR A 399 -48.53 -12.88 -6.71
CA THR A 399 -48.29 -14.31 -6.46
C THR A 399 -48.46 -15.15 -7.73
N ALA A 400 -49.33 -14.76 -8.65
CA ALA A 400 -49.49 -15.44 -9.94
C ALA A 400 -48.31 -15.23 -10.88
N ILE A 401 -47.72 -14.04 -10.92
CA ILE A 401 -46.57 -13.73 -11.79
C ILE A 401 -45.30 -14.47 -11.33
N VAL A 402 -45.04 -14.55 -10.03
CA VAL A 402 -43.88 -15.28 -9.49
C VAL A 402 -44.03 -16.79 -9.66
N GLY A 403 -45.27 -17.31 -9.48
CA GLY A 403 -45.55 -18.72 -9.69
C GLY A 403 -45.41 -19.20 -11.13
N THR A 404 -45.81 -18.37 -12.10
CA THR A 404 -45.68 -18.68 -13.55
C THR A 404 -44.20 -18.64 -14.00
N ALA A 405 -43.39 -17.70 -13.49
CA ALA A 405 -41.95 -17.63 -13.83
C ALA A 405 -41.18 -18.85 -13.32
N LEU A 406 -41.47 -19.33 -12.12
CA LEU A 406 -40.86 -20.53 -11.55
C LEU A 406 -41.25 -21.82 -12.29
N LEU A 407 -42.52 -21.94 -12.74
CA LEU A 407 -42.98 -23.09 -13.52
C LEU A 407 -42.33 -23.12 -14.91
N LEU A 408 -42.18 -21.97 -15.56
CA LEU A 408 -41.47 -21.86 -16.86
C LEU A 408 -39.99 -22.23 -16.75
N ALA A 409 -39.30 -21.82 -15.68
CA ALA A 409 -37.90 -22.17 -15.44
C ALA A 409 -37.70 -23.69 -15.22
N LEU A 410 -38.63 -24.33 -14.47
CA LEU A 410 -38.60 -25.78 -14.25
C LEU A 410 -38.91 -26.60 -15.54
N LEU A 411 -39.81 -26.11 -16.38
CA LEU A 411 -40.12 -26.75 -17.68
C LEU A 411 -38.95 -26.64 -18.66
N LEU A 412 -38.29 -25.49 -18.73
CA LEU A 412 -37.09 -25.30 -19.54
C LEU A 412 -35.94 -26.22 -19.09
N SER A 413 -35.73 -26.39 -17.81
CA SER A 413 -34.71 -27.29 -17.25
C SER A 413 -34.98 -28.76 -17.57
N ALA A 414 -36.24 -29.16 -17.56
CA ALA A 414 -36.65 -30.54 -17.90
C ALA A 414 -36.50 -30.85 -19.41
N VAL A 415 -36.75 -29.85 -20.25
CA VAL A 415 -36.60 -30.01 -21.72
C VAL A 415 -35.13 -30.07 -22.13
N THR A 416 -34.29 -29.21 -21.56
CA THR A 416 -32.83 -29.21 -21.81
C THR A 416 -32.16 -30.49 -21.29
N GLY A 417 -32.54 -30.99 -20.11
CA GLY A 417 -32.06 -32.26 -19.58
C GLY A 417 -32.39 -33.45 -20.45
N ARG A 418 -33.60 -33.46 -21.05
CA ARG A 418 -34.04 -34.54 -21.98
C ARG A 418 -33.36 -34.46 -23.36
N ALA A 419 -32.99 -33.25 -23.82
CA ALA A 419 -32.26 -33.07 -25.09
C ALA A 419 -30.79 -33.53 -24.96
N LEU A 420 -30.17 -33.33 -23.83
CA LEU A 420 -28.79 -33.76 -23.55
C LEU A 420 -28.68 -35.27 -23.37
N SER A 421 -29.67 -35.94 -22.74
CA SER A 421 -29.68 -37.39 -22.56
C SER A 421 -29.88 -38.18 -23.86
N ARG A 422 -30.41 -37.57 -24.92
CA ARG A 422 -30.58 -38.22 -26.25
C ARG A 422 -29.36 -38.12 -27.17
N ARG A 423 -28.29 -37.44 -26.78
CA ARG A 423 -27.06 -37.25 -27.57
C ARG A 423 -25.85 -38.08 -27.10
N ALA A 424 -26.00 -39.01 -26.19
CA ALA A 424 -24.93 -39.91 -25.83
C ALA A 424 -24.68 -40.96 -26.95
N PRO A 425 -23.48 -41.06 -27.54
CA PRO A 425 -23.20 -42.03 -28.59
C PRO A 425 -23.10 -43.44 -27.99
N ARG A 426 -23.83 -44.40 -28.59
CA ARG A 426 -23.68 -45.82 -28.31
C ARG A 426 -22.28 -46.27 -28.74
N ARG A 427 -21.44 -46.67 -27.81
CA ARG A 427 -20.19 -47.40 -28.10
C ARG A 427 -20.54 -48.78 -28.61
N GLY A 428 -20.20 -49.11 -29.85
CA GLY A 428 -20.18 -50.45 -30.38
C GLY A 428 -18.98 -51.26 -29.88
N PRO A 429 -19.04 -52.59 -29.89
CA PRO A 429 -17.99 -53.45 -29.33
C PRO A 429 -16.74 -53.45 -30.22
N ALA A 430 -15.57 -53.45 -29.57
CA ALA A 430 -14.26 -53.57 -30.18
C ALA A 430 -14.07 -54.99 -30.76
N ALA A 431 -13.74 -55.08 -32.04
CA ALA A 431 -13.25 -56.28 -32.67
C ALA A 431 -11.76 -56.45 -32.37
N LEU A 432 -11.42 -57.65 -31.85
CA LEU A 432 -10.06 -58.15 -31.79
C LEU A 432 -9.66 -58.66 -33.18
N GLY A 433 -8.49 -58.27 -33.68
CA GLY A 433 -7.84 -58.84 -34.86
C GLY A 433 -6.35 -59.05 -34.56
N PRO A 434 -5.73 -60.12 -35.05
CA PRO A 434 -4.41 -60.57 -34.64
C PRO A 434 -3.29 -59.96 -35.46
N ASP A 435 -2.14 -59.87 -34.91
CA ASP A 435 -0.73 -60.11 -35.19
C ASP A 435 0.17 -59.03 -34.62
#